data_d87cdf3613eb73e864828e791effd99f
#
_entry.id   d87cdf3613eb73e864828e791effd99f
#
_cell.length_a   1.000
_cell.length_b   1.000
_cell.length_c   1.000
_cell.angle_alpha   90.00
_cell.angle_beta   90.00
_cell.angle_gamma   90.00
#
_symmetry.space_group_name_H-M   'P 1'
#
loop_
_entity.id
_entity.type
_entity.pdbx_description
1 polymer ?
#
loop_
_entity_poly.entity_id
_entity_poly.type
_entity_poly.pdbx_seq_one_letter_code
_entity_poly.pdbx_strand_id
1 'polypeptide(L)'
;MRSIYCGQLNKTHVDQEVELCGWINKRRDLGGLIFVDLRDREGLVQVVFDPEVEGLMETANKLRQEFCVQLKGIVRARPDSQVNKDMATGEVEILGTGLTIINRSEPMPLDFNQVNSEERRLKYRYLDLRRLEMSDRIKLRAKASSFVRRFLDENGFLDIETPVLTKATPEGARDYLVPSRVHKGSFYALPQSPQLFKQLLMMSGFDRYYQIVKCFRDEDLRADRQPEFTQIDLETSFMSSDQVRGMTEKMIREMWQSLLNVDLGDFPIMPYSEAMSLYGSDKPDLRNPMKLIDVADLVKDVEFKVFSGPANDEKGRVAVLTVPGGASLSRKQLDDYTKFICIYGAKGLAWMKVNDRDAGVEGVQSPIAKFLNEDVITQLLERTNAQTGDIILFGADKRNTVNEAMGALRLKIGIDLEITNLDSWAPLWVVDFPMFEEDDEGTLHAVHHPFTAPKDISASELEANPAAAISDAYDMVLNGYEVGGGSVRIHNADMQEVAFRILGIEAQEQQDKFGFLLDALKYGTPPHAGLAFGLDRLVMLLCGTDNIRDVIAFPKTTQASCLLTDAPSKANADSLTELAINVVEKAEKPAE
;
A
#
# COMPACT_ATOMS: atom_id res chain seq x y z
N MET A 1 18.51 -28.51 22.25
CA MET A 1 17.01 -28.50 22.24
C MET A 1 16.42 -28.69 20.85
N ARG A 2 17.02 -28.20 19.79
CA ARG A 2 16.65 -28.46 18.39
C ARG A 2 17.91 -28.66 17.56
N SER A 3 18.00 -29.75 16.79
CA SER A 3 19.14 -30.01 15.89
C SER A 3 18.88 -29.42 14.48
N ILE A 4 17.63 -29.46 14.03
CA ILE A 4 17.20 -29.00 12.70
C ILE A 4 15.75 -28.52 12.74
N TYR A 5 15.33 -27.67 11.81
CA TYR A 5 13.93 -27.29 11.64
C TYR A 5 13.14 -28.36 10.85
N CYS A 6 11.85 -28.51 11.20
CA CYS A 6 10.95 -29.49 10.56
C CYS A 6 10.93 -29.35 9.03
N GLY A 7 10.73 -28.14 8.53
CA GLY A 7 10.62 -27.87 7.10
C GLY A 7 11.92 -28.01 6.30
N GLN A 8 13.08 -28.18 6.96
CA GLN A 8 14.38 -28.36 6.31
C GLN A 8 14.74 -29.82 6.05
N LEU A 9 13.94 -30.76 6.59
CA LEU A 9 14.19 -32.19 6.47
C LEU A 9 13.93 -32.68 5.04
N ASN A 10 14.82 -33.53 4.55
CA ASN A 10 14.75 -34.12 3.22
C ASN A 10 15.52 -35.46 3.18
N LYS A 11 15.61 -36.10 2.02
CA LYS A 11 16.27 -37.42 1.84
C LYS A 11 17.74 -37.48 2.28
N THR A 12 18.46 -36.34 2.29
CA THR A 12 19.88 -36.32 2.73
C THR A 12 20.05 -36.53 4.23
N HIS A 13 18.96 -36.44 5.00
CA HIS A 13 18.95 -36.64 6.45
C HIS A 13 18.52 -38.06 6.86
N VAL A 14 18.21 -38.94 5.90
CA VAL A 14 17.78 -40.32 6.19
C VAL A 14 18.82 -41.02 7.05
N ASP A 15 18.35 -41.84 8.00
CA ASP A 15 19.12 -42.56 9.04
C ASP A 15 19.80 -41.67 10.11
N GLN A 16 19.62 -40.34 10.04
CA GLN A 16 20.14 -39.45 11.10
C GLN A 16 19.15 -39.36 12.26
N GLU A 17 19.69 -39.32 13.47
CA GLU A 17 18.93 -38.98 14.67
C GLU A 17 18.78 -37.45 14.74
N VAL A 18 17.53 -36.98 14.92
CA VAL A 18 17.21 -35.56 15.00
C VAL A 18 16.41 -35.24 16.26
N GLU A 19 16.61 -34.02 16.74
CA GLU A 19 15.84 -33.45 17.84
C GLU A 19 15.05 -32.26 17.31
N LEU A 20 13.71 -32.35 17.39
CA LEU A 20 12.76 -31.36 16.83
C LEU A 20 11.97 -30.72 17.98
N CYS A 21 11.59 -29.46 17.78
CA CYS A 21 10.69 -28.74 18.67
C CYS A 21 9.66 -27.99 17.86
N GLY A 22 8.40 -28.08 18.25
CA GLY A 22 7.31 -27.44 17.52
C GLY A 22 5.96 -27.67 18.16
N TRP A 23 4.93 -27.45 17.37
CA TRP A 23 3.53 -27.62 17.75
C TRP A 23 2.89 -28.75 16.95
N ILE A 24 2.02 -29.53 17.61
CA ILE A 24 1.24 -30.58 16.97
C ILE A 24 0.19 -29.93 16.06
N ASN A 25 0.38 -29.98 14.74
CA ASN A 25 -0.56 -29.42 13.80
C ASN A 25 -1.78 -30.35 13.60
N LYS A 26 -1.54 -31.64 13.43
CA LYS A 26 -2.58 -32.67 13.24
C LYS A 26 -2.15 -33.97 13.90
N ARG A 27 -3.09 -34.71 14.50
CA ARG A 27 -2.90 -36.06 15.03
C ARG A 27 -3.88 -37.02 14.36
N ARG A 28 -3.40 -38.19 13.96
CA ARG A 28 -4.17 -39.29 13.41
C ARG A 28 -3.80 -40.58 14.14
N ASP A 29 -4.77 -41.44 14.38
CA ASP A 29 -4.59 -42.76 14.95
C ASP A 29 -5.06 -43.80 13.90
N LEU A 30 -4.15 -44.59 13.40
CA LEU A 30 -4.38 -45.53 12.32
C LEU A 30 -3.83 -46.91 12.72
N GLY A 31 -4.74 -47.77 13.21
CA GLY A 31 -4.40 -49.16 13.51
C GLY A 31 -3.37 -49.32 14.65
N GLY A 32 -3.36 -48.42 15.62
CA GLY A 32 -2.44 -48.44 16.75
C GLY A 32 -1.15 -47.65 16.54
N LEU A 33 -0.87 -47.21 15.31
CA LEU A 33 0.19 -46.25 15.01
C LEU A 33 -0.35 -44.83 15.18
N ILE A 34 0.39 -43.97 15.86
CA ILE A 34 0.03 -42.53 15.99
C ILE A 34 0.88 -41.73 15.04
N PHE A 35 0.21 -41.03 14.12
CA PHE A 35 0.84 -40.08 13.21
C PHE A 35 0.56 -38.67 13.70
N VAL A 36 1.59 -37.83 13.74
CA VAL A 36 1.45 -36.41 13.99
C VAL A 36 2.19 -35.61 12.94
N ASP A 37 1.59 -34.49 12.52
CA ASP A 37 2.26 -33.50 11.72
C ASP A 37 2.81 -32.46 12.71
N LEU A 38 4.14 -32.42 12.89
CA LEU A 38 4.82 -31.46 13.73
C LEU A 38 5.14 -30.20 12.92
N ARG A 39 4.77 -29.05 13.44
CA ARG A 39 4.97 -27.76 12.80
C ARG A 39 5.95 -26.90 13.56
N ASP A 40 6.86 -26.28 12.83
CA ASP A 40 7.68 -25.17 13.34
C ASP A 40 7.67 -23.98 12.34
N ARG A 41 8.58 -23.05 12.51
CA ARG A 41 8.68 -21.85 11.67
C ARG A 41 8.96 -22.17 10.19
N GLU A 42 9.71 -23.24 9.92
CA GLU A 42 10.14 -23.56 8.55
C GLU A 42 9.17 -24.52 7.82
N GLY A 43 8.25 -25.15 8.55
CA GLY A 43 7.22 -25.99 7.93
C GLY A 43 6.76 -27.16 8.78
N LEU A 44 6.33 -28.22 8.09
CA LEU A 44 5.74 -29.42 8.66
C LEU A 44 6.61 -30.63 8.39
N VAL A 45 6.64 -31.59 9.33
CA VAL A 45 7.13 -32.95 9.09
C VAL A 45 6.22 -33.96 9.77
N GLN A 46 5.98 -35.10 9.12
CA GLN A 46 5.25 -36.21 9.72
C GLN A 46 6.14 -36.98 10.70
N VAL A 47 5.60 -37.28 11.86
CA VAL A 47 6.22 -38.14 12.87
C VAL A 47 5.32 -39.33 13.11
N VAL A 48 5.91 -40.51 13.22
CA VAL A 48 5.23 -41.78 13.52
C VAL A 48 5.68 -42.27 14.89
N PHE A 49 4.73 -42.58 15.75
CA PHE A 49 4.95 -43.27 16.98
C PHE A 49 4.48 -44.73 16.83
N ASP A 50 5.43 -45.65 16.95
CA ASP A 50 5.21 -47.06 16.81
C ASP A 50 5.03 -47.67 18.20
N PRO A 51 4.01 -48.55 18.43
CA PRO A 51 3.83 -49.22 19.71
C PRO A 51 5.00 -50.14 20.11
N GLU A 52 5.83 -50.55 19.15
CA GLU A 52 7.03 -51.35 19.44
C GLU A 52 8.09 -50.52 20.18
N VAL A 53 8.00 -49.19 20.18
CA VAL A 53 8.90 -48.31 20.94
C VAL A 53 8.35 -48.13 22.36
N GLU A 54 9.00 -48.78 23.34
CA GLU A 54 8.55 -48.83 24.72
C GLU A 54 8.42 -47.45 25.38
N GLY A 55 7.31 -47.21 26.08
CA GLY A 55 7.07 -46.01 26.89
C GLY A 55 6.57 -44.77 26.16
N LEU A 56 6.54 -44.75 24.82
CA LEU A 56 6.11 -43.55 24.05
C LEU A 56 4.62 -43.44 23.85
N MET A 57 3.92 -44.56 23.66
CA MET A 57 2.51 -44.58 23.28
C MET A 57 1.60 -43.92 24.31
N GLU A 58 1.88 -44.04 25.60
CA GLU A 58 1.10 -43.38 26.66
C GLU A 58 1.12 -41.85 26.50
N THR A 59 2.30 -41.28 26.21
CA THR A 59 2.46 -39.83 25.99
C THR A 59 1.91 -39.41 24.66
N ALA A 60 2.12 -40.17 23.57
CA ALA A 60 1.63 -39.88 22.24
C ALA A 60 0.09 -39.88 22.16
N ASN A 61 -0.57 -40.76 22.96
CA ASN A 61 -2.04 -40.76 23.08
C ASN A 61 -2.62 -39.48 23.72
N LYS A 62 -1.83 -38.79 24.56
CA LYS A 62 -2.21 -37.54 25.25
C LYS A 62 -2.10 -36.34 24.33
N LEU A 63 -1.43 -36.44 23.17
CA LEU A 63 -1.22 -35.33 22.26
C LEU A 63 -2.54 -34.78 21.72
N ARG A 64 -2.63 -33.46 21.66
CA ARG A 64 -3.74 -32.72 21.04
C ARG A 64 -3.15 -31.62 20.17
N GLN A 65 -3.98 -31.06 19.31
CA GLN A 65 -3.62 -29.95 18.44
C GLN A 65 -3.02 -28.79 19.26
N GLU A 66 -1.99 -28.16 18.70
CA GLU A 66 -1.25 -27.03 19.26
C GLU A 66 -0.52 -27.32 20.59
N PHE A 67 -0.40 -28.58 21.03
CA PHE A 67 0.55 -28.91 22.10
C PHE A 67 1.97 -28.61 21.64
N CYS A 68 2.74 -27.90 22.47
CA CYS A 68 4.16 -27.64 22.24
C CYS A 68 4.96 -28.83 22.74
N VAL A 69 5.78 -29.40 21.87
CA VAL A 69 6.53 -30.63 22.16
C VAL A 69 7.98 -30.54 21.75
N GLN A 70 8.79 -31.32 22.43
CA GLN A 70 10.14 -31.71 22.03
C GLN A 70 10.13 -33.20 21.66
N LEU A 71 10.75 -33.54 20.56
CA LEU A 71 10.69 -34.85 19.96
C LEU A 71 12.10 -35.27 19.53
N LYS A 72 12.46 -36.53 19.81
CA LYS A 72 13.64 -37.20 19.27
C LYS A 72 13.17 -38.28 18.32
N GLY A 73 13.91 -38.50 17.24
CA GLY A 73 13.57 -39.55 16.32
C GLY A 73 14.60 -39.73 15.20
N ILE A 74 14.40 -40.78 14.43
CA ILE A 74 15.25 -41.13 13.29
C ILE A 74 14.52 -40.77 12.03
N VAL A 75 15.18 -40.05 11.13
CA VAL A 75 14.65 -39.71 9.81
C VAL A 75 14.63 -40.97 8.95
N ARG A 76 13.50 -41.28 8.34
CA ARG A 76 13.39 -42.39 7.38
C ARG A 76 12.71 -41.94 6.09
N ALA A 77 13.10 -42.55 4.97
CA ALA A 77 12.43 -42.32 3.70
C ALA A 77 11.04 -42.96 3.72
N ARG A 78 10.03 -42.30 3.16
CA ARG A 78 8.72 -42.92 2.91
C ARG A 78 8.79 -43.79 1.67
N PRO A 79 8.09 -44.94 1.66
CA PRO A 79 7.87 -45.69 0.43
C PRO A 79 7.24 -44.80 -0.66
N ASP A 80 7.58 -45.03 -1.91
CA ASP A 80 7.08 -44.21 -3.04
C ASP A 80 5.55 -44.09 -3.06
N SER A 81 4.83 -45.13 -2.66
CA SER A 81 3.37 -45.16 -2.55
C SER A 81 2.80 -44.31 -1.42
N GLN A 82 3.63 -43.85 -0.50
CA GLN A 82 3.25 -43.06 0.69
C GLN A 82 3.84 -41.65 0.67
N VAL A 83 4.55 -41.27 -0.39
CA VAL A 83 5.08 -39.91 -0.54
C VAL A 83 3.92 -38.93 -0.60
N ASN A 84 3.95 -37.92 0.27
CA ASN A 84 2.95 -36.84 0.29
C ASN A 84 3.45 -35.66 -0.53
N LYS A 85 2.91 -35.48 -1.74
CA LYS A 85 3.30 -34.39 -2.65
C LYS A 85 2.86 -33.01 -2.19
N ASP A 86 1.88 -32.94 -1.27
CA ASP A 86 1.37 -31.66 -0.73
C ASP A 86 2.19 -31.12 0.45
N MET A 87 3.21 -31.86 0.85
CA MET A 87 4.11 -31.50 1.96
C MET A 87 5.55 -31.41 1.44
N ALA A 88 6.22 -30.28 1.67
CA ALA A 88 7.61 -30.09 1.23
C ALA A 88 8.58 -31.18 1.74
N THR A 89 8.32 -31.71 2.94
CA THR A 89 9.07 -32.82 3.56
C THR A 89 8.44 -34.18 3.29
N GLY A 90 7.50 -34.29 2.37
CA GLY A 90 6.64 -35.47 2.18
C GLY A 90 7.35 -36.73 1.72
N GLU A 91 8.60 -36.67 1.30
CA GLU A 91 9.46 -37.82 0.98
C GLU A 91 10.07 -38.53 2.20
N VAL A 92 10.05 -37.85 3.35
CA VAL A 92 10.60 -38.35 4.62
C VAL A 92 9.57 -38.30 5.74
N GLU A 93 9.81 -39.05 6.78
CA GLU A 93 9.09 -39.00 8.04
C GLU A 93 10.04 -39.30 9.20
N ILE A 94 9.60 -39.05 10.42
CA ILE A 94 10.39 -39.29 11.61
C ILE A 94 9.81 -40.48 12.37
N LEU A 95 10.61 -41.51 12.62
CA LEU A 95 10.29 -42.54 13.62
C LEU A 95 10.61 -41.95 14.99
N GLY A 96 9.58 -41.65 15.77
CA GLY A 96 9.74 -41.07 17.11
C GLY A 96 10.37 -42.06 18.08
N THR A 97 11.45 -41.64 18.75
CA THR A 97 12.16 -42.41 19.79
C THR A 97 12.09 -41.76 21.16
N GLY A 98 11.71 -40.49 21.24
CA GLY A 98 11.52 -39.75 22.47
C GLY A 98 10.49 -38.62 22.29
N LEU A 99 9.67 -38.36 23.32
CA LEU A 99 8.61 -37.35 23.27
C LEU A 99 8.44 -36.70 24.64
N THR A 100 8.54 -35.38 24.68
CA THR A 100 8.25 -34.55 25.85
C THR A 100 7.21 -33.51 25.52
N ILE A 101 6.10 -33.48 26.26
CA ILE A 101 5.14 -32.39 26.20
C ILE A 101 5.69 -31.23 27.02
N ILE A 102 6.12 -30.16 26.32
CA ILE A 102 6.65 -28.95 26.97
C ILE A 102 5.48 -28.17 27.58
N ASN A 103 4.41 -27.97 26.77
CA ASN A 103 3.22 -27.27 27.21
C ASN A 103 1.97 -27.79 26.49
N ARG A 104 0.85 -27.77 27.19
CA ARG A 104 -0.44 -28.16 26.64
C ARG A 104 -1.15 -26.93 26.05
N SER A 105 -2.11 -27.16 25.18
CA SER A 105 -2.99 -26.13 24.62
C SER A 105 -4.41 -26.34 25.12
N GLU A 106 -5.08 -25.26 25.42
CA GLU A 106 -6.54 -25.22 25.51
C GLU A 106 -7.17 -25.36 24.11
N PRO A 107 -8.49 -25.62 24.02
CA PRO A 107 -9.18 -25.62 22.73
C PRO A 107 -8.95 -24.31 21.97
N MET A 108 -8.58 -24.46 20.68
CA MET A 108 -8.20 -23.32 19.87
C MET A 108 -9.40 -22.37 19.60
N PRO A 109 -9.25 -21.06 19.85
CA PRO A 109 -10.28 -20.09 19.52
C PRO A 109 -10.37 -19.79 18.01
N LEU A 110 -9.38 -20.23 17.21
CA LEU A 110 -9.33 -20.10 15.76
C LEU A 110 -9.35 -21.48 15.13
N ASP A 111 -10.12 -21.65 14.06
CA ASP A 111 -10.03 -22.83 13.21
C ASP A 111 -9.05 -22.55 12.06
N PHE A 112 -7.93 -23.29 12.02
CA PHE A 112 -6.91 -23.11 10.99
C PHE A 112 -7.33 -23.66 9.61
N ASN A 113 -8.39 -24.44 9.55
CA ASN A 113 -8.90 -25.04 8.31
C ASN A 113 -10.10 -24.27 7.72
N GLN A 114 -10.57 -23.21 8.37
CA GLN A 114 -11.71 -22.42 7.95
C GLN A 114 -11.39 -20.94 7.91
N VAL A 115 -12.23 -20.19 7.22
CA VAL A 115 -12.17 -18.72 7.22
C VAL A 115 -12.65 -18.20 8.58
N ASN A 116 -11.77 -17.51 9.30
CA ASN A 116 -12.12 -16.81 10.53
C ASN A 116 -12.40 -15.34 10.23
N SER A 117 -13.31 -14.71 10.99
CA SER A 117 -13.53 -13.27 10.89
C SER A 117 -12.25 -12.49 11.21
N GLU A 118 -12.07 -11.33 10.58
CA GLU A 118 -10.91 -10.48 10.80
C GLU A 118 -10.78 -10.08 12.29
N GLU A 119 -11.88 -9.72 12.93
CA GLU A 119 -11.92 -9.39 14.36
C GLU A 119 -11.31 -10.52 15.22
N ARG A 120 -11.72 -11.76 14.95
CA ARG A 120 -11.23 -12.93 15.69
C ARG A 120 -9.75 -13.18 15.43
N ARG A 121 -9.30 -13.03 14.17
CA ARG A 121 -7.90 -13.12 13.77
C ARG A 121 -7.04 -12.05 14.45
N LEU A 122 -7.53 -10.82 14.59
CA LEU A 122 -6.81 -9.73 15.23
C LEU A 122 -6.79 -9.88 16.75
N LYS A 123 -7.87 -10.36 17.37
CA LYS A 123 -7.92 -10.63 18.82
C LYS A 123 -6.94 -11.73 19.23
N TYR A 124 -6.84 -12.79 18.46
CA TYR A 124 -5.93 -13.92 18.69
C TYR A 124 -4.76 -13.93 17.70
N ARG A 125 -4.21 -12.76 17.41
CA ARG A 125 -3.23 -12.56 16.34
C ARG A 125 -1.99 -13.45 16.48
N TYR A 126 -1.50 -13.71 17.69
CA TYR A 126 -0.39 -14.60 17.95
C TYR A 126 -0.68 -16.08 17.56
N LEU A 127 -1.94 -16.48 17.49
CA LEU A 127 -2.36 -17.78 16.94
C LEU A 127 -2.54 -17.71 15.42
N ASP A 128 -3.16 -16.66 14.90
CA ASP A 128 -3.31 -16.44 13.46
C ASP A 128 -1.95 -16.44 12.74
N LEU A 129 -0.91 -15.86 13.37
CA LEU A 129 0.46 -15.88 12.86
C LEU A 129 1.11 -17.28 12.80
N ARG A 130 0.54 -18.31 13.46
CA ARG A 130 0.98 -19.70 13.33
C ARG A 130 0.52 -20.37 12.05
N ARG A 131 -0.48 -19.81 11.36
CA ARG A 131 -0.93 -20.30 10.04
C ARG A 131 0.21 -20.12 9.04
N LEU A 132 0.45 -21.12 8.21
CA LEU A 132 1.57 -21.10 7.25
C LEU A 132 1.51 -19.87 6.35
N GLU A 133 0.35 -19.55 5.80
CA GLU A 133 0.12 -18.37 4.98
C GLU A 133 0.56 -17.08 5.67
N MET A 134 0.15 -16.88 6.92
CA MET A 134 0.51 -15.68 7.69
C MET A 134 1.99 -15.66 8.07
N SER A 135 2.53 -16.82 8.47
CA SER A 135 3.95 -16.98 8.76
C SER A 135 4.82 -16.66 7.53
N ASP A 136 4.42 -17.11 6.34
CA ASP A 136 5.16 -16.89 5.11
C ASP A 136 5.15 -15.42 4.69
N ARG A 137 4.04 -14.71 4.87
CA ARG A 137 3.95 -13.26 4.66
C ARG A 137 4.93 -12.48 5.55
N ILE A 138 4.99 -12.82 6.85
CA ILE A 138 5.93 -12.17 7.77
C ILE A 138 7.40 -12.54 7.46
N LYS A 139 7.65 -13.79 7.06
CA LYS A 139 9.00 -14.20 6.60
C LYS A 139 9.41 -13.46 5.32
N LEU A 140 8.48 -13.29 4.37
CA LEU A 140 8.75 -12.53 3.15
C LEU A 140 9.04 -11.06 3.47
N ARG A 141 8.29 -10.46 4.39
CA ARG A 141 8.58 -9.11 4.90
C ARG A 141 10.01 -8.99 5.47
N ALA A 142 10.42 -9.95 6.28
CA ALA A 142 11.77 -9.97 6.86
C ALA A 142 12.85 -10.09 5.76
N LYS A 143 12.62 -10.93 4.74
CA LYS A 143 13.52 -11.07 3.59
C LYS A 143 13.59 -9.77 2.77
N ALA A 144 12.45 -9.10 2.52
CA ALA A 144 12.41 -7.82 1.82
C ALA A 144 13.22 -6.74 2.56
N SER A 145 13.01 -6.60 3.88
CA SER A 145 13.78 -5.66 4.70
C SER A 145 15.29 -5.96 4.69
N SER A 146 15.67 -7.24 4.75
CA SER A 146 17.07 -7.66 4.69
C SER A 146 17.69 -7.39 3.31
N PHE A 147 16.92 -7.58 2.23
CA PHE A 147 17.35 -7.26 0.87
C PHE A 147 17.63 -5.76 0.73
N VAL A 148 16.68 -4.92 1.15
CA VAL A 148 16.79 -3.46 1.07
C VAL A 148 18.03 -2.95 1.83
N ARG A 149 18.28 -3.41 3.06
CA ARG A 149 19.48 -3.04 3.83
C ARG A 149 20.76 -3.37 3.08
N ARG A 150 20.88 -4.61 2.60
CA ARG A 150 22.06 -5.04 1.86
C ARG A 150 22.26 -4.22 0.58
N PHE A 151 21.19 -3.99 -0.19
CA PHE A 151 21.27 -3.20 -1.43
C PHE A 151 21.74 -1.77 -1.15
N LEU A 152 21.18 -1.12 -0.13
CA LEU A 152 21.52 0.26 0.20
C LEU A 152 22.94 0.38 0.79
N ASP A 153 23.35 -0.55 1.65
CA ASP A 153 24.71 -0.62 2.20
C ASP A 153 25.75 -0.78 1.06
N GLU A 154 25.50 -1.69 0.10
CA GLU A 154 26.36 -1.92 -1.07
C GLU A 154 26.43 -0.69 -2.00
N ASN A 155 25.41 0.19 -1.97
CA ASN A 155 25.39 1.45 -2.72
C ASN A 155 25.87 2.65 -1.90
N GLY A 156 26.49 2.43 -0.73
CA GLY A 156 27.15 3.44 0.09
C GLY A 156 26.20 4.31 0.91
N PHE A 157 24.97 3.83 1.18
CA PHE A 157 24.06 4.49 2.10
C PHE A 157 24.39 4.14 3.54
N LEU A 158 24.14 5.10 4.43
CA LEU A 158 24.31 4.94 5.87
C LEU A 158 22.94 4.81 6.54
N ASP A 159 22.76 3.74 7.32
CA ASP A 159 21.56 3.56 8.17
C ASP A 159 21.69 4.45 9.41
N ILE A 160 20.97 5.56 9.44
CA ILE A 160 21.05 6.56 10.52
C ILE A 160 19.67 6.73 11.16
N GLU A 161 19.58 6.47 12.47
CA GLU A 161 18.35 6.67 13.24
C GLU A 161 18.04 8.16 13.44
N THR A 162 16.78 8.52 13.33
CA THR A 162 16.24 9.85 13.59
C THR A 162 15.32 9.84 14.81
N PRO A 163 15.10 10.97 15.49
CA PRO A 163 14.25 11.01 16.67
C PRO A 163 12.80 10.58 16.40
N VAL A 164 12.23 9.78 17.30
CA VAL A 164 10.80 9.45 17.35
C VAL A 164 10.02 10.48 18.18
N LEU A 165 10.61 10.98 19.27
CA LEU A 165 10.06 12.11 20.04
C LEU A 165 10.55 13.42 19.41
N THR A 166 9.72 14.03 18.59
CA THR A 166 10.07 15.24 17.84
C THR A 166 9.05 16.37 18.07
N LYS A 167 9.18 17.45 17.36
CA LYS A 167 8.24 18.56 17.35
C LYS A 167 7.15 18.31 16.31
N ALA A 168 5.93 18.75 16.60
CA ALA A 168 4.83 18.73 15.63
C ALA A 168 5.20 19.53 14.38
N THR A 169 5.07 18.91 13.22
CA THR A 169 5.32 19.53 11.92
C THR A 169 4.17 19.22 10.99
N PRO A 170 3.55 20.20 10.33
CA PRO A 170 2.44 19.95 9.42
C PRO A 170 2.95 19.33 8.10
N GLU A 171 2.76 18.03 7.94
CA GLU A 171 3.09 17.29 6.72
C GLU A 171 1.83 16.69 6.03
N GLY A 172 0.64 17.28 6.29
CA GLY A 172 -0.61 16.88 5.67
C GLY A 172 -1.56 16.10 6.59
N ALA A 173 -1.08 15.12 7.38
CA ALA A 173 -1.89 14.41 8.37
C ALA A 173 -1.85 15.12 9.75
N ARG A 174 -2.69 14.68 10.68
CA ARG A 174 -2.59 15.11 12.09
C ARG A 174 -1.50 14.32 12.81
N ASP A 175 -0.81 15.00 13.75
CA ASP A 175 0.23 14.40 14.57
C ASP A 175 -0.35 13.69 15.79
N TYR A 176 0.24 12.56 16.18
CA TYR A 176 0.04 11.97 17.51
C TYR A 176 0.88 12.74 18.53
N LEU A 177 0.25 13.28 19.57
CA LEU A 177 0.91 14.04 20.61
C LEU A 177 1.27 13.17 21.82
N VAL A 178 2.49 13.34 22.32
CA VAL A 178 3.00 12.67 23.52
C VAL A 178 3.34 13.72 24.58
N PRO A 179 2.66 13.75 25.73
CA PRO A 179 2.89 14.77 26.74
C PRO A 179 4.26 14.62 27.41
N SER A 180 4.93 15.74 27.69
CA SER A 180 6.19 15.77 28.41
C SER A 180 5.96 15.82 29.91
N ARG A 181 6.48 14.84 30.65
CA ARG A 181 6.47 14.86 32.12
C ARG A 181 7.38 15.97 32.69
N VAL A 182 8.50 16.22 32.06
CA VAL A 182 9.51 17.21 32.52
C VAL A 182 9.07 18.63 32.22
N HIS A 183 8.48 18.86 31.03
CA HIS A 183 8.00 20.16 30.59
C HIS A 183 6.47 20.16 30.56
N LYS A 184 5.86 20.39 31.72
CA LYS A 184 4.38 20.39 31.85
C LYS A 184 3.74 21.37 30.89
N GLY A 185 2.67 20.92 30.19
CA GLY A 185 1.98 21.72 29.17
C GLY A 185 2.66 21.70 27.79
N SER A 186 3.82 21.04 27.66
CA SER A 186 4.50 20.83 26.38
C SER A 186 4.35 19.37 25.91
N PHE A 187 4.34 19.18 24.60
CA PHE A 187 4.15 17.89 23.97
C PHE A 187 5.25 17.63 22.95
N TYR A 188 5.68 16.37 22.87
CA TYR A 188 6.32 15.83 21.68
C TYR A 188 5.25 15.41 20.68
N ALA A 189 5.61 15.29 19.41
CA ALA A 189 4.82 14.65 18.39
C ALA A 189 5.55 13.41 17.88
N LEU A 190 4.80 12.37 17.50
CA LEU A 190 5.35 11.24 16.77
C LEU A 190 5.51 11.62 15.29
N PRO A 191 6.65 11.29 14.63
CA PRO A 191 6.95 11.78 13.29
C PRO A 191 6.05 11.16 12.23
N GLN A 192 5.54 11.97 11.32
CA GLN A 192 4.82 11.50 10.12
C GLN A 192 5.79 10.90 9.09
N SER A 193 7.01 11.42 9.07
CA SER A 193 8.18 10.92 8.33
C SER A 193 9.44 11.56 8.92
N PRO A 194 10.66 11.07 8.64
CA PRO A 194 11.90 11.72 9.04
C PRO A 194 12.32 12.89 8.12
N GLN A 195 11.40 13.50 7.39
CA GLN A 195 11.68 14.46 6.31
C GLN A 195 12.66 15.57 6.68
N LEU A 196 12.46 16.24 7.81
CA LEU A 196 13.31 17.35 8.21
C LEU A 196 14.70 16.87 8.64
N PHE A 197 14.77 15.76 9.36
CA PHE A 197 16.04 15.21 9.84
C PHE A 197 16.91 14.66 8.71
N LYS A 198 16.33 14.00 7.71
CA LYS A 198 17.12 13.51 6.57
C LYS A 198 17.71 14.65 5.74
N GLN A 199 16.99 15.78 5.59
CA GLN A 199 17.54 16.98 4.97
C GLN A 199 18.71 17.56 5.79
N LEU A 200 18.58 17.64 7.14
CA LEU A 200 19.67 18.04 8.01
C LEU A 200 20.89 17.12 7.91
N LEU A 201 20.69 15.81 7.70
CA LEU A 201 21.79 14.89 7.48
C LEU A 201 22.53 15.16 6.17
N MET A 202 21.82 15.56 5.11
CA MET A 202 22.47 16.01 3.87
C MET A 202 23.31 17.28 4.10
N MET A 203 22.76 18.26 4.84
CA MET A 203 23.47 19.48 5.24
C MET A 203 24.66 19.19 6.16
N SER A 204 24.63 18.04 6.86
CA SER A 204 25.74 17.55 7.70
C SER A 204 26.82 16.79 6.92
N GLY A 205 26.66 16.62 5.61
CA GLY A 205 27.65 15.99 4.73
C GLY A 205 27.63 14.48 4.70
N PHE A 206 26.52 13.83 5.06
CA PHE A 206 26.40 12.36 5.03
C PHE A 206 26.08 11.80 3.63
N ASP A 207 25.77 12.60 2.64
CA ASP A 207 25.57 12.33 1.23
C ASP A 207 24.51 11.27 0.87
N ARG A 208 24.48 10.12 1.55
CA ARG A 208 23.54 9.03 1.31
C ARG A 208 23.06 8.46 2.63
N TYR A 209 21.81 8.75 2.95
CA TYR A 209 21.11 8.29 4.14
C TYR A 209 19.99 7.34 3.77
N TYR A 210 19.77 6.33 4.59
CA TYR A 210 18.51 5.60 4.62
C TYR A 210 18.11 5.20 6.05
N GLN A 211 16.84 4.85 6.21
CA GLN A 211 16.31 4.25 7.43
C GLN A 211 15.08 3.41 7.11
N ILE A 212 14.94 2.23 7.70
CA ILE A 212 13.65 1.52 7.74
C ILE A 212 12.96 1.95 9.03
N VAL A 213 12.03 2.92 8.92
CA VAL A 213 11.55 3.73 10.03
C VAL A 213 10.04 3.59 10.23
N LYS A 214 9.61 3.64 11.50
CA LYS A 214 8.19 3.79 11.86
C LYS A 214 7.73 5.23 11.67
N CYS A 215 6.61 5.39 10.98
CA CYS A 215 5.91 6.65 10.76
C CYS A 215 4.51 6.58 11.36
N PHE A 216 3.96 7.73 11.76
CA PHE A 216 2.70 7.84 12.48
C PHE A 216 1.84 8.92 11.84
N ARG A 217 0.58 8.60 11.49
CA ARG A 217 -0.37 9.56 10.94
C ARG A 217 -1.76 9.31 11.51
N ASP A 218 -2.34 10.35 12.12
CA ASP A 218 -3.71 10.30 12.62
C ASP A 218 -4.66 10.76 11.52
N GLU A 219 -5.04 9.83 10.67
CA GLU A 219 -5.92 10.05 9.52
C GLU A 219 -6.96 8.93 9.40
N ASP A 220 -7.94 9.10 8.52
CA ASP A 220 -8.96 8.10 8.25
C ASP A 220 -8.34 6.84 7.65
N LEU A 221 -8.60 5.69 8.28
CA LEU A 221 -8.02 4.43 7.89
C LEU A 221 -8.81 3.75 6.77
N ARG A 222 -8.07 3.16 5.83
CA ARG A 222 -8.57 2.36 4.71
C ARG A 222 -7.90 0.99 4.70
N ALA A 223 -8.22 0.16 3.72
CA ALA A 223 -7.63 -1.19 3.59
C ALA A 223 -6.09 -1.16 3.47
N ASP A 224 -5.55 -0.10 2.88
CA ASP A 224 -4.13 0.11 2.62
C ASP A 224 -3.46 1.18 3.52
N ARG A 225 -4.14 1.59 4.62
CA ARG A 225 -3.63 2.59 5.57
C ARG A 225 -3.66 2.10 7.01
N GLN A 226 -2.65 2.49 7.78
CA GLN A 226 -2.51 2.21 9.20
C GLN A 226 -2.05 3.49 9.93
N PRO A 227 -2.46 3.71 11.20
CA PRO A 227 -2.04 4.88 11.97
C PRO A 227 -0.53 4.85 12.28
N GLU A 228 0.06 3.68 12.30
CA GLU A 228 1.49 3.43 12.36
C GLU A 228 1.90 2.47 11.24
N PHE A 229 2.88 2.86 10.43
CA PHE A 229 3.35 2.10 9.28
C PHE A 229 4.86 2.21 9.16
N THR A 230 5.46 1.48 8.24
CA THR A 230 6.92 1.47 8.07
C THR A 230 7.28 2.00 6.69
N GLN A 231 8.22 2.95 6.65
CA GLN A 231 8.83 3.43 5.41
C GLN A 231 10.26 2.90 5.25
N ILE A 232 10.66 2.67 4.01
CA ILE A 232 12.06 2.68 3.59
C ILE A 232 12.29 4.12 3.14
N ASP A 233 12.93 4.91 3.97
CA ASP A 233 13.19 6.33 3.73
C ASP A 233 14.64 6.52 3.33
N LEU A 234 14.88 7.32 2.30
CA LEU A 234 16.23 7.61 1.80
C LEU A 234 16.37 9.06 1.34
N GLU A 235 17.60 9.59 1.42
CA GLU A 235 17.96 10.92 0.95
C GLU A 235 19.39 10.91 0.41
N THR A 236 19.65 11.69 -0.64
CA THR A 236 20.94 11.77 -1.31
C THR A 236 21.33 13.22 -1.61
N SER A 237 22.59 13.57 -1.43
CA SER A 237 23.17 14.81 -1.93
C SER A 237 23.75 14.66 -3.31
N PHE A 238 23.71 15.72 -4.12
CA PHE A 238 24.35 15.81 -5.45
C PHE A 238 23.85 14.79 -6.48
N MET A 239 22.67 14.21 -6.28
CA MET A 239 22.01 13.35 -7.25
C MET A 239 20.79 14.06 -7.85
N SER A 240 20.60 13.92 -9.16
CA SER A 240 19.38 14.39 -9.84
C SER A 240 18.20 13.45 -9.57
N SER A 241 16.98 13.91 -9.87
CA SER A 241 15.76 13.09 -9.81
C SER A 241 15.89 11.81 -10.66
N ASP A 242 16.50 11.90 -11.86
CA ASP A 242 16.74 10.75 -12.73
C ASP A 242 17.68 9.71 -12.09
N GLN A 243 18.74 10.16 -11.42
CA GLN A 243 19.67 9.27 -10.74
C GLN A 243 19.03 8.58 -9.52
N VAL A 244 18.22 9.30 -8.74
CA VAL A 244 17.48 8.71 -7.62
C VAL A 244 16.45 7.69 -8.13
N ARG A 245 15.69 8.05 -9.18
CA ARG A 245 14.73 7.12 -9.81
C ARG A 245 15.43 5.87 -10.33
N GLY A 246 16.50 6.02 -11.11
CA GLY A 246 17.21 4.87 -11.69
C GLY A 246 17.80 3.93 -10.63
N MET A 247 18.35 4.46 -9.53
CA MET A 247 18.87 3.66 -8.43
C MET A 247 17.75 2.90 -7.69
N THR A 248 16.64 3.58 -7.38
CA THR A 248 15.53 2.98 -6.65
C THR A 248 14.72 2.00 -7.52
N GLU A 249 14.61 2.27 -8.83
CA GLU A 249 14.05 1.32 -9.80
C GLU A 249 14.87 0.02 -9.81
N LYS A 250 16.20 0.12 -9.88
CA LYS A 250 17.09 -1.04 -9.79
C LYS A 250 16.86 -1.83 -8.51
N MET A 251 16.72 -1.15 -7.36
CA MET A 251 16.44 -1.80 -6.07
C MET A 251 15.12 -2.60 -6.11
N ILE A 252 14.07 -2.05 -6.65
CA ILE A 252 12.75 -2.70 -6.72
C ILE A 252 12.79 -3.87 -7.72
N ARG A 253 13.39 -3.70 -8.90
CA ARG A 253 13.55 -4.79 -9.89
C ARG A 253 14.33 -5.98 -9.31
N GLU A 254 15.46 -5.72 -8.69
CA GLU A 254 16.29 -6.77 -8.09
C GLU A 254 15.60 -7.45 -6.89
N MET A 255 14.80 -6.71 -6.12
CA MET A 255 14.01 -7.26 -5.03
C MET A 255 12.94 -8.24 -5.55
N TRP A 256 12.17 -7.88 -6.59
CA TRP A 256 11.18 -8.76 -7.23
C TRP A 256 11.84 -9.99 -7.85
N GLN A 257 12.95 -9.79 -8.55
CA GLN A 257 13.72 -10.91 -9.11
C GLN A 257 14.23 -11.86 -8.02
N SER A 258 14.77 -11.33 -6.93
CA SER A 258 15.35 -12.14 -5.84
C SER A 258 14.30 -12.89 -5.01
N LEU A 259 13.14 -12.26 -4.77
CA LEU A 259 12.14 -12.79 -3.83
C LEU A 259 11.05 -13.61 -4.53
N LEU A 260 10.67 -13.24 -5.76
CA LEU A 260 9.57 -13.86 -6.51
C LEU A 260 10.03 -14.51 -7.82
N ASN A 261 11.28 -14.33 -8.23
CA ASN A 261 11.80 -14.71 -9.56
C ASN A 261 11.01 -14.03 -10.71
N VAL A 262 10.64 -12.76 -10.53
CA VAL A 262 9.87 -11.96 -11.48
C VAL A 262 10.76 -10.82 -11.97
N ASP A 263 10.88 -10.66 -13.30
CA ASP A 263 11.43 -9.46 -13.93
C ASP A 263 10.31 -8.45 -14.17
N LEU A 264 10.41 -7.27 -13.55
CA LEU A 264 9.46 -6.20 -13.72
C LEU A 264 9.59 -5.44 -15.06
N GLY A 265 10.67 -5.65 -15.80
CA GLY A 265 10.96 -4.89 -17.01
C GLY A 265 11.31 -3.42 -16.74
N ASP A 266 11.22 -2.60 -17.78
CA ASP A 266 11.48 -1.17 -17.69
C ASP A 266 10.26 -0.43 -17.14
N PHE A 267 10.48 0.65 -16.39
CA PHE A 267 9.42 1.48 -15.84
C PHE A 267 9.19 2.68 -16.76
N PRO A 268 8.08 2.75 -17.51
CA PRO A 268 7.75 3.92 -18.31
C PRO A 268 7.62 5.16 -17.42
N ILE A 269 8.00 6.31 -17.98
CA ILE A 269 7.88 7.61 -17.33
C ILE A 269 6.66 8.31 -17.93
N MET A 270 5.74 8.74 -17.09
CA MET A 270 4.49 9.39 -17.49
C MET A 270 4.34 10.72 -16.76
N PRO A 271 4.16 11.85 -17.46
CA PRO A 271 3.81 13.10 -16.79
C PRO A 271 2.47 12.99 -16.04
N TYR A 272 2.37 13.66 -14.89
CA TYR A 272 1.12 13.73 -14.11
C TYR A 272 -0.10 14.14 -14.97
N SER A 273 0.08 15.15 -15.84
CA SER A 273 -0.98 15.62 -16.72
C SER A 273 -1.51 14.54 -17.67
N GLU A 274 -0.63 13.67 -18.16
CA GLU A 274 -1.00 12.52 -19.00
C GLU A 274 -1.74 11.45 -18.17
N ALA A 275 -1.23 11.13 -16.98
CA ALA A 275 -1.87 10.18 -16.08
C ALA A 275 -3.29 10.59 -15.73
N MET A 276 -3.50 11.86 -15.37
CA MET A 276 -4.83 12.41 -15.06
C MET A 276 -5.72 12.48 -16.29
N SER A 277 -5.17 12.79 -17.47
CA SER A 277 -5.95 12.87 -18.71
C SER A 277 -6.44 11.49 -19.15
N LEU A 278 -5.54 10.50 -19.19
CA LEU A 278 -5.84 9.18 -19.75
C LEU A 278 -6.48 8.21 -18.75
N TYR A 279 -6.25 8.39 -17.46
CA TYR A 279 -6.65 7.41 -16.45
C TYR A 279 -7.48 8.00 -15.30
N GLY A 280 -7.53 9.33 -15.19
CA GLY A 280 -8.21 10.01 -14.09
C GLY A 280 -7.57 9.78 -12.72
N SER A 281 -6.29 9.44 -12.70
CA SER A 281 -5.55 9.10 -11.48
C SER A 281 -4.06 9.36 -11.65
N ASP A 282 -3.41 9.83 -10.59
CA ASP A 282 -1.95 9.96 -10.45
C ASP A 282 -1.22 8.61 -10.26
N LYS A 283 -1.97 7.54 -10.04
CA LYS A 283 -1.46 6.16 -9.85
C LYS A 283 -2.22 5.17 -10.73
N PRO A 284 -2.11 5.28 -12.06
CA PRO A 284 -2.86 4.43 -12.96
C PRO A 284 -2.42 2.96 -12.89
N ASP A 285 -3.39 2.04 -12.90
CA ASP A 285 -3.12 0.62 -13.12
C ASP A 285 -3.04 0.35 -14.63
N LEU A 286 -1.82 0.20 -15.14
CA LEU A 286 -1.58 -0.04 -16.57
C LEU A 286 -1.87 -1.47 -17.01
N ARG A 287 -2.19 -2.39 -16.10
CA ARG A 287 -2.69 -3.74 -16.43
C ARG A 287 -4.07 -3.70 -17.08
N ASN A 288 -4.80 -2.61 -16.85
CA ASN A 288 -6.05 -2.31 -17.52
C ASN A 288 -5.78 -1.39 -18.74
N PRO A 289 -6.01 -1.84 -19.98
CA PRO A 289 -5.67 -1.09 -21.19
C PRO A 289 -6.63 0.05 -21.52
N MET A 290 -7.81 0.10 -20.90
CA MET A 290 -8.81 1.15 -21.19
C MET A 290 -8.28 2.54 -20.79
N LYS A 291 -8.60 3.54 -21.61
CA LYS A 291 -8.19 4.94 -21.39
C LYS A 291 -9.42 5.86 -21.47
N LEU A 292 -9.36 6.93 -20.71
CA LEU A 292 -10.30 8.05 -20.86
C LEU A 292 -9.93 8.85 -22.11
N ILE A 293 -10.94 9.30 -22.84
CA ILE A 293 -10.78 10.12 -24.05
C ILE A 293 -11.59 11.39 -23.85
N ASP A 294 -10.95 12.54 -23.98
CA ASP A 294 -11.63 13.83 -23.88
C ASP A 294 -12.46 14.11 -25.14
N VAL A 295 -13.70 14.56 -24.94
CA VAL A 295 -14.66 14.82 -26.02
C VAL A 295 -15.38 16.17 -25.85
N ALA A 296 -14.87 17.03 -24.96
CA ALA A 296 -15.51 18.32 -24.67
C ALA A 296 -15.73 19.17 -25.95
N ASP A 297 -14.73 19.19 -26.85
CA ASP A 297 -14.80 19.92 -28.12
C ASP A 297 -15.93 19.45 -29.06
N LEU A 298 -16.27 18.15 -29.01
CA LEU A 298 -17.35 17.56 -29.82
C LEU A 298 -18.74 17.89 -29.30
N VAL A 299 -18.86 18.09 -27.97
CA VAL A 299 -20.17 18.21 -27.29
C VAL A 299 -20.44 19.60 -26.71
N LYS A 300 -19.56 20.58 -26.97
CA LYS A 300 -19.71 21.96 -26.44
C LYS A 300 -20.94 22.68 -26.96
N ASP A 301 -21.36 22.38 -28.19
CA ASP A 301 -22.46 23.07 -28.90
C ASP A 301 -23.76 22.24 -28.94
N VAL A 302 -23.81 21.06 -28.26
CA VAL A 302 -25.03 20.25 -28.23
C VAL A 302 -26.09 20.83 -27.31
N GLU A 303 -27.36 20.55 -27.60
CA GLU A 303 -28.49 21.04 -26.78
C GLU A 303 -28.53 20.42 -25.37
N PHE A 304 -27.86 19.28 -25.19
CA PHE A 304 -27.81 18.55 -23.90
C PHE A 304 -26.90 19.27 -22.91
N LYS A 305 -27.49 20.09 -22.04
CA LYS A 305 -26.79 20.96 -21.08
C LYS A 305 -25.89 20.20 -20.11
N VAL A 306 -26.17 18.91 -19.86
CA VAL A 306 -25.30 18.06 -19.01
C VAL A 306 -23.91 17.93 -19.63
N PHE A 307 -23.79 17.99 -20.96
CA PHE A 307 -22.51 17.94 -21.66
C PHE A 307 -22.01 19.36 -22.04
N SER A 308 -22.86 20.19 -22.66
CA SER A 308 -22.41 21.51 -23.10
C SER A 308 -22.04 22.44 -21.92
N GLY A 309 -22.61 22.27 -20.73
CA GLY A 309 -22.22 23.03 -19.54
C GLY A 309 -20.76 22.81 -19.19
N PRO A 310 -20.38 21.59 -18.77
CA PRO A 310 -18.97 21.28 -18.42
C PRO A 310 -18.00 21.44 -19.59
N ALA A 311 -18.44 21.22 -20.84
CA ALA A 311 -17.61 21.39 -22.04
C ALA A 311 -17.21 22.85 -22.32
N ASN A 312 -17.98 23.82 -21.83
CA ASN A 312 -17.72 25.26 -21.97
C ASN A 312 -17.19 25.89 -20.66
N ASP A 313 -16.99 25.12 -19.62
CA ASP A 313 -16.43 25.56 -18.36
C ASP A 313 -14.91 25.20 -18.31
N GLU A 314 -14.06 26.20 -18.04
CA GLU A 314 -12.60 26.00 -17.90
C GLU A 314 -12.22 24.96 -16.83
N LYS A 315 -13.00 24.88 -15.73
CA LYS A 315 -12.85 23.89 -14.67
C LYS A 315 -13.64 22.60 -14.94
N GLY A 316 -14.36 22.52 -16.07
CA GLY A 316 -15.15 21.36 -16.48
C GLY A 316 -14.35 20.33 -17.27
N ARG A 317 -14.94 19.15 -17.42
CA ARG A 317 -14.44 18.08 -18.29
C ARG A 317 -15.60 17.25 -18.84
N VAL A 318 -15.51 16.84 -20.10
CA VAL A 318 -16.35 15.78 -20.67
C VAL A 318 -15.42 14.73 -21.25
N ALA A 319 -15.39 13.56 -20.62
CA ALA A 319 -14.54 12.45 -21.04
C ALA A 319 -15.36 11.17 -21.18
N VAL A 320 -14.90 10.28 -22.04
CA VAL A 320 -15.55 8.99 -22.27
C VAL A 320 -14.59 7.83 -21.97
N LEU A 321 -15.18 6.71 -21.57
CA LEU A 321 -14.53 5.41 -21.41
C LEU A 321 -15.18 4.43 -22.38
N THR A 322 -14.41 3.91 -23.33
CA THR A 322 -14.86 2.84 -24.21
C THR A 322 -14.55 1.49 -23.55
N VAL A 323 -15.60 0.66 -23.41
CA VAL A 323 -15.49 -0.64 -22.79
C VAL A 323 -15.69 -1.73 -23.83
N PRO A 324 -14.65 -2.50 -24.17
CA PRO A 324 -14.73 -3.60 -25.13
C PRO A 324 -15.77 -4.64 -24.71
N GLY A 325 -16.65 -5.04 -25.64
CA GLY A 325 -17.71 -6.02 -25.40
C GLY A 325 -18.83 -5.56 -24.46
N GLY A 326 -18.80 -4.30 -24.01
CA GLY A 326 -19.69 -3.74 -22.99
C GLY A 326 -21.13 -3.51 -23.46
N ALA A 327 -21.46 -3.66 -24.76
CA ALA A 327 -22.84 -3.61 -25.24
C ALA A 327 -23.71 -4.73 -24.63
N SER A 328 -23.09 -5.80 -24.17
CA SER A 328 -23.76 -6.93 -23.46
C SER A 328 -24.24 -6.56 -22.05
N LEU A 329 -23.76 -5.48 -21.46
CA LEU A 329 -24.13 -5.04 -20.11
C LEU A 329 -25.63 -4.82 -20.00
N SER A 330 -26.24 -5.42 -19.00
CA SER A 330 -27.66 -5.26 -18.67
C SER A 330 -27.92 -3.85 -18.10
N ARG A 331 -29.19 -3.40 -18.17
CA ARG A 331 -29.59 -2.14 -17.56
C ARG A 331 -29.30 -2.09 -16.07
N LYS A 332 -29.49 -3.20 -15.36
CA LYS A 332 -29.19 -3.31 -13.93
C LYS A 332 -27.70 -3.05 -13.64
N GLN A 333 -26.80 -3.63 -14.43
CA GLN A 333 -25.35 -3.39 -14.26
C GLN A 333 -24.99 -1.92 -14.52
N LEU A 334 -25.59 -1.29 -15.54
CA LEU A 334 -25.39 0.14 -15.82
C LEU A 334 -25.94 1.03 -14.68
N ASP A 335 -27.09 0.67 -14.11
CA ASP A 335 -27.65 1.36 -12.96
C ASP A 335 -26.75 1.18 -11.70
N ASP A 336 -26.14 -0.01 -11.51
CA ASP A 336 -25.21 -0.26 -10.41
C ASP A 336 -23.89 0.51 -10.61
N TYR A 337 -23.35 0.61 -11.82
CA TYR A 337 -22.20 1.48 -12.11
C TYR A 337 -22.53 2.97 -11.92
N THR A 338 -23.75 3.38 -12.25
CA THR A 338 -24.20 4.76 -11.98
C THR A 338 -24.19 5.05 -10.47
N LYS A 339 -24.72 4.15 -9.64
CA LYS A 339 -24.66 4.31 -8.18
C LYS A 339 -23.23 4.34 -7.66
N PHE A 340 -22.36 3.52 -8.24
CA PHE A 340 -20.96 3.47 -7.86
C PHE A 340 -20.24 4.81 -8.09
N ILE A 341 -20.41 5.43 -9.26
CA ILE A 341 -19.76 6.72 -9.54
C ILE A 341 -20.35 7.88 -8.75
N CYS A 342 -21.61 7.78 -8.29
CA CYS A 342 -22.22 8.79 -7.43
C CYS A 342 -21.48 8.93 -6.08
N ILE A 343 -20.76 7.90 -5.61
CA ILE A 343 -19.92 7.96 -4.40
C ILE A 343 -18.80 9.00 -4.57
N TYR A 344 -18.35 9.23 -5.82
CA TYR A 344 -17.33 10.20 -6.20
C TYR A 344 -17.90 11.56 -6.63
N GLY A 345 -19.17 11.82 -6.34
CA GLY A 345 -19.83 13.10 -6.63
C GLY A 345 -20.41 13.24 -8.03
N ALA A 346 -20.28 12.25 -8.91
CA ALA A 346 -20.91 12.27 -10.22
C ALA A 346 -22.44 12.20 -10.10
N LYS A 347 -23.15 12.95 -10.96
CA LYS A 347 -24.63 13.04 -10.91
C LYS A 347 -25.34 11.95 -11.71
N GLY A 348 -24.62 11.23 -12.57
CA GLY A 348 -25.16 10.17 -13.42
C GLY A 348 -24.13 9.65 -14.40
N LEU A 349 -24.46 8.52 -15.05
CA LEU A 349 -23.65 7.87 -16.08
C LEU A 349 -24.45 7.79 -17.38
N ALA A 350 -24.13 8.65 -18.35
CA ALA A 350 -24.67 8.51 -19.69
C ALA A 350 -23.87 7.43 -20.44
N TRP A 351 -24.55 6.72 -21.35
CA TRP A 351 -23.94 5.63 -22.08
C TRP A 351 -24.46 5.52 -23.51
N MET A 352 -23.65 4.91 -24.40
CA MET A 352 -23.98 4.63 -25.79
C MET A 352 -23.45 3.22 -26.14
N LYS A 353 -24.32 2.30 -26.47
CA LYS A 353 -23.96 0.97 -26.98
C LYS A 353 -23.76 1.05 -28.49
N VAL A 354 -22.69 0.43 -28.97
CA VAL A 354 -22.38 0.31 -30.40
C VAL A 354 -22.80 -1.07 -30.86
N ASN A 355 -24.05 -1.20 -31.35
CA ASN A 355 -24.60 -2.46 -31.82
C ASN A 355 -24.09 -2.84 -33.24
N ASP A 356 -23.89 -1.82 -34.07
CA ASP A 356 -23.31 -1.97 -35.40
C ASP A 356 -22.58 -0.67 -35.79
N ARG A 357 -21.24 -0.72 -35.79
CA ARG A 357 -20.42 0.46 -36.10
C ARG A 357 -20.61 0.95 -37.52
N ASP A 358 -20.77 0.04 -38.49
CA ASP A 358 -20.84 0.37 -39.92
C ASP A 358 -22.17 1.04 -40.28
N ALA A 359 -23.20 0.82 -39.47
CA ALA A 359 -24.49 1.49 -39.60
C ALA A 359 -24.52 2.93 -39.04
N GLY A 360 -23.38 3.40 -38.47
CA GLY A 360 -23.25 4.76 -37.93
C GLY A 360 -24.29 5.08 -36.85
N VAL A 361 -25.05 6.15 -37.02
CA VAL A 361 -26.06 6.61 -36.05
C VAL A 361 -27.18 5.58 -35.82
N GLU A 362 -27.58 4.83 -36.84
CA GLU A 362 -28.61 3.79 -36.72
C GLU A 362 -28.08 2.55 -35.96
N GLY A 363 -26.77 2.36 -35.93
CA GLY A 363 -26.12 1.27 -35.25
C GLY A 363 -25.85 1.50 -33.75
N VAL A 364 -26.18 2.70 -33.21
CA VAL A 364 -25.99 3.00 -31.79
C VAL A 364 -27.31 2.99 -31.02
N GLN A 365 -27.24 2.54 -29.78
CA GLN A 365 -28.35 2.55 -28.83
C GLN A 365 -28.00 3.39 -27.61
N SER A 366 -28.68 4.51 -27.39
CA SER A 366 -28.41 5.39 -26.27
C SER A 366 -29.63 6.24 -25.89
N PRO A 367 -29.89 6.45 -24.58
CA PRO A 367 -30.91 7.41 -24.15
C PRO A 367 -30.61 8.86 -24.54
N ILE A 368 -29.32 9.16 -24.76
CA ILE A 368 -28.86 10.52 -25.10
C ILE A 368 -28.67 10.75 -26.59
N ALA A 369 -28.78 9.72 -27.45
CA ALA A 369 -28.58 9.87 -28.91
C ALA A 369 -29.46 10.94 -29.53
N LYS A 370 -30.70 11.12 -29.04
CA LYS A 370 -31.64 12.14 -29.53
C LYS A 370 -31.19 13.61 -29.30
N PHE A 371 -30.18 13.83 -28.47
CA PHE A 371 -29.62 15.15 -28.18
C PHE A 371 -28.30 15.41 -28.93
N LEU A 372 -27.78 14.39 -29.62
CA LEU A 372 -26.55 14.45 -30.39
C LEU A 372 -26.91 14.41 -31.89
N ASN A 373 -26.25 15.25 -32.67
CA ASN A 373 -26.40 15.18 -34.12
C ASN A 373 -25.54 14.05 -34.71
N GLU A 374 -25.79 13.71 -35.99
CA GLU A 374 -25.10 12.63 -36.70
C GLU A 374 -23.59 12.83 -36.75
N ASP A 375 -23.14 14.08 -36.99
CA ASP A 375 -21.72 14.41 -37.06
C ASP A 375 -21.01 14.16 -35.72
N VAL A 376 -21.64 14.52 -34.59
CA VAL A 376 -21.09 14.29 -33.25
C VAL A 376 -20.97 12.79 -32.96
N ILE A 377 -22.00 12.01 -33.29
CA ILE A 377 -21.96 10.55 -33.08
C ILE A 377 -20.87 9.92 -33.95
N THR A 378 -20.75 10.31 -35.21
CA THR A 378 -19.71 9.82 -36.11
C THR A 378 -18.31 10.14 -35.59
N GLN A 379 -18.07 11.40 -35.18
CA GLN A 379 -16.79 11.81 -34.61
C GLN A 379 -16.48 11.12 -33.27
N LEU A 380 -17.49 10.84 -32.43
CA LEU A 380 -17.33 10.05 -31.21
C LEU A 380 -16.87 8.63 -31.51
N LEU A 381 -17.53 7.94 -32.47
CA LEU A 381 -17.15 6.59 -32.88
C LEU A 381 -15.73 6.52 -33.45
N GLU A 382 -15.35 7.54 -34.27
CA GLU A 382 -14.00 7.63 -34.82
C GLU A 382 -12.95 7.88 -33.74
N ARG A 383 -13.16 8.90 -32.88
CA ARG A 383 -12.21 9.30 -31.81
C ARG A 383 -12.00 8.21 -30.76
N THR A 384 -13.09 7.53 -30.40
CA THR A 384 -13.05 6.44 -29.40
C THR A 384 -12.57 5.12 -30.00
N ASN A 385 -12.53 5.01 -31.31
CA ASN A 385 -12.30 3.78 -32.05
C ASN A 385 -13.19 2.59 -31.56
N ALA A 386 -14.39 2.92 -31.05
CA ALA A 386 -15.33 1.91 -30.56
C ALA A 386 -15.73 0.94 -31.66
N GLN A 387 -15.80 -0.34 -31.36
CA GLN A 387 -16.16 -1.40 -32.28
C GLN A 387 -17.60 -1.88 -32.04
N THR A 388 -18.15 -2.63 -32.99
CA THR A 388 -19.42 -3.35 -32.78
C THR A 388 -19.32 -4.22 -31.57
N GLY A 389 -20.26 -4.10 -30.63
CA GLY A 389 -20.26 -4.79 -29.35
C GLY A 389 -19.71 -3.99 -28.16
N ASP A 390 -19.14 -2.81 -28.39
CA ASP A 390 -18.61 -1.95 -27.32
C ASP A 390 -19.69 -1.05 -26.71
N ILE A 391 -19.39 -0.49 -25.54
CA ILE A 391 -20.15 0.59 -24.92
C ILE A 391 -19.25 1.78 -24.64
N ILE A 392 -19.75 2.98 -24.91
CA ILE A 392 -19.11 4.25 -24.56
C ILE A 392 -19.83 4.81 -23.32
N LEU A 393 -19.10 5.03 -22.24
CA LEU A 393 -19.58 5.60 -20.98
C LEU A 393 -19.10 7.04 -20.86
N PHE A 394 -19.98 7.97 -20.47
CA PHE A 394 -19.69 9.41 -20.45
C PHE A 394 -19.63 9.93 -19.01
N GLY A 395 -18.56 10.66 -18.69
CA GLY A 395 -18.42 11.49 -17.50
C GLY A 395 -18.43 12.97 -17.88
N ALA A 396 -19.28 13.76 -17.23
CA ALA A 396 -19.40 15.19 -17.51
C ALA A 396 -19.74 15.95 -16.21
N ASP A 397 -18.79 16.69 -15.69
CA ASP A 397 -18.90 17.53 -14.47
C ASP A 397 -17.63 18.40 -14.32
N LYS A 398 -17.34 18.92 -13.12
CA LYS A 398 -16.02 19.46 -12.76
C LYS A 398 -14.92 18.44 -13.07
N ARG A 399 -13.77 18.91 -13.51
CA ARG A 399 -12.64 18.06 -13.92
C ARG A 399 -12.26 17.00 -12.87
N ASN A 400 -12.14 17.40 -11.59
CA ASN A 400 -11.76 16.48 -10.50
C ASN A 400 -12.83 15.40 -10.30
N THR A 401 -14.11 15.76 -10.32
CA THR A 401 -15.22 14.79 -10.21
C THR A 401 -15.19 13.78 -11.36
N VAL A 402 -14.97 14.24 -12.62
CA VAL A 402 -14.87 13.33 -13.77
C VAL A 402 -13.67 12.41 -13.64
N ASN A 403 -12.52 12.94 -13.24
CA ASN A 403 -11.30 12.15 -13.05
C ASN A 403 -11.50 11.04 -12.02
N GLU A 404 -11.96 11.39 -10.82
CA GLU A 404 -12.17 10.41 -9.73
C GLU A 404 -13.24 9.38 -10.10
N ALA A 405 -14.40 9.83 -10.59
CA ALA A 405 -15.51 8.94 -10.91
C ALA A 405 -15.20 7.99 -12.07
N MET A 406 -14.66 8.53 -13.18
CA MET A 406 -14.36 7.72 -14.37
C MET A 406 -13.09 6.89 -14.18
N GLY A 407 -12.10 7.37 -13.43
CA GLY A 407 -10.93 6.61 -13.05
C GLY A 407 -11.29 5.40 -12.19
N ALA A 408 -12.13 5.59 -11.16
CA ALA A 408 -12.63 4.51 -10.32
C ALA A 408 -13.51 3.52 -11.13
N LEU A 409 -14.37 4.04 -12.01
CA LEU A 409 -15.23 3.21 -12.87
C LEU A 409 -14.40 2.33 -13.82
N ARG A 410 -13.34 2.89 -14.39
CA ARG A 410 -12.38 2.19 -15.24
C ARG A 410 -11.80 0.96 -14.54
N LEU A 411 -11.33 1.14 -13.29
CA LEU A 411 -10.77 0.06 -12.49
C LEU A 411 -11.83 -1.01 -12.17
N LYS A 412 -13.01 -0.57 -11.72
CA LYS A 412 -14.11 -1.47 -11.40
C LYS A 412 -14.55 -2.31 -12.60
N ILE A 413 -14.80 -1.70 -13.74
CA ILE A 413 -15.20 -2.41 -14.95
C ILE A 413 -14.09 -3.35 -15.42
N GLY A 414 -12.82 -2.92 -15.31
CA GLY A 414 -11.67 -3.74 -15.66
C GLY A 414 -11.62 -5.07 -14.90
N ILE A 415 -12.01 -5.05 -13.63
CA ILE A 415 -12.11 -6.26 -12.79
C ILE A 415 -13.40 -7.03 -13.11
N ASP A 416 -14.55 -6.36 -13.11
CA ASP A 416 -15.86 -7.00 -13.27
C ASP A 416 -16.00 -7.75 -14.61
N LEU A 417 -15.32 -7.26 -15.67
CA LEU A 417 -15.33 -7.86 -17.01
C LEU A 417 -14.02 -8.59 -17.36
N GLU A 418 -13.15 -8.83 -16.39
CA GLU A 418 -11.87 -9.54 -16.56
C GLU A 418 -10.96 -8.92 -17.66
N ILE A 419 -11.04 -7.59 -17.86
CA ILE A 419 -10.22 -6.85 -18.82
C ILE A 419 -8.81 -6.60 -18.25
N THR A 420 -8.73 -6.42 -16.92
CA THR A 420 -7.46 -6.19 -16.22
C THR A 420 -6.68 -7.50 -16.11
N ASN A 421 -5.44 -7.53 -16.64
CA ASN A 421 -4.56 -8.69 -16.50
C ASN A 421 -3.96 -8.75 -15.09
N LEU A 422 -4.64 -9.44 -14.17
CA LEU A 422 -4.22 -9.54 -12.76
C LEU A 422 -2.93 -10.33 -12.55
N ASP A 423 -2.52 -11.17 -13.50
CA ASP A 423 -1.31 -12.00 -13.42
C ASP A 423 -0.04 -11.26 -13.86
N SER A 424 -0.17 -10.00 -14.31
CA SER A 424 0.96 -9.19 -14.77
C SER A 424 1.38 -8.13 -13.76
N TRP A 425 2.59 -7.62 -13.97
CA TRP A 425 3.14 -6.47 -13.25
C TRP A 425 3.26 -5.28 -14.21
N ALA A 426 2.85 -4.11 -13.75
CA ALA A 426 2.86 -2.90 -14.54
C ALA A 426 3.40 -1.71 -13.71
N PRO A 427 4.73 -1.63 -13.57
CA PRO A 427 5.37 -0.51 -12.90
C PRO A 427 5.42 0.71 -13.81
N LEU A 428 5.43 1.92 -13.21
CA LEU A 428 5.71 3.17 -13.90
C LEU A 428 6.21 4.22 -12.93
N TRP A 429 6.81 5.27 -13.48
CA TRP A 429 7.07 6.53 -12.81
C TRP A 429 6.05 7.57 -13.25
N VAL A 430 5.42 8.25 -12.29
CA VAL A 430 4.66 9.47 -12.54
C VAL A 430 5.53 10.64 -12.11
N VAL A 431 5.65 11.64 -12.99
CA VAL A 431 6.55 12.79 -12.81
C VAL A 431 5.85 14.09 -13.17
N ASP A 432 6.51 15.21 -12.98
CA ASP A 432 6.01 16.53 -13.38
C ASP A 432 4.65 16.88 -12.74
N PHE A 433 4.55 16.65 -11.44
CA PHE A 433 3.37 17.03 -10.68
C PHE A 433 3.24 18.57 -10.61
N PRO A 434 2.01 19.13 -10.54
CA PRO A 434 1.86 20.52 -10.14
C PRO A 434 2.47 20.72 -8.75
N MET A 435 3.11 21.87 -8.54
CA MET A 435 3.70 22.17 -7.23
C MET A 435 2.62 22.47 -6.19
N PHE A 436 1.55 23.12 -6.62
CA PHE A 436 0.41 23.52 -5.80
C PHE A 436 -0.90 23.09 -6.47
N GLU A 437 -1.90 22.86 -5.65
CA GLU A 437 -3.30 22.73 -6.06
C GLU A 437 -4.16 23.75 -5.34
N GLU A 438 -5.19 24.24 -6.02
CA GLU A 438 -6.14 25.24 -5.53
C GLU A 438 -7.38 24.54 -5.01
N ASP A 439 -7.79 24.80 -3.78
CA ASP A 439 -9.05 24.34 -3.22
C ASP A 439 -10.26 25.14 -3.76
N ASP A 440 -11.50 24.76 -3.36
CA ASP A 440 -12.71 25.47 -3.78
C ASP A 440 -12.78 26.93 -3.26
N GLU A 441 -11.95 27.31 -2.27
CA GLU A 441 -11.86 28.65 -1.68
C GLU A 441 -10.75 29.52 -2.33
N GLY A 442 -9.97 28.92 -3.23
CA GLY A 442 -8.87 29.59 -3.93
C GLY A 442 -7.55 29.58 -3.14
N THR A 443 -7.45 28.77 -2.09
CA THR A 443 -6.23 28.62 -1.31
C THR A 443 -5.31 27.59 -1.96
N LEU A 444 -4.03 27.91 -2.07
CA LEU A 444 -3.02 27.00 -2.60
C LEU A 444 -2.47 26.08 -1.52
N HIS A 445 -2.45 24.80 -1.83
CA HIS A 445 -1.87 23.73 -0.99
C HIS A 445 -0.74 23.05 -1.75
N ALA A 446 0.33 22.63 -1.05
CA ALA A 446 1.39 21.85 -1.67
C ALA A 446 0.86 20.45 -2.02
N VAL A 447 1.11 20.00 -3.26
CA VAL A 447 0.70 18.65 -3.69
C VAL A 447 1.47 17.56 -2.96
N HIS A 448 2.77 17.76 -2.72
CA HIS A 448 3.60 16.84 -1.93
C HIS A 448 3.87 17.41 -0.53
N HIS A 449 4.91 18.24 -0.40
CA HIS A 449 5.27 18.91 0.84
C HIS A 449 5.95 20.26 0.57
N PRO A 450 5.98 21.19 1.55
CA PRO A 450 6.48 22.56 1.34
C PRO A 450 7.97 22.67 0.96
N PHE A 451 8.73 21.58 1.07
CA PHE A 451 10.17 21.53 0.77
C PHE A 451 10.49 21.01 -0.62
N THR A 452 9.48 20.68 -1.43
CA THR A 452 9.62 20.20 -2.81
C THR A 452 10.11 21.35 -3.70
N ALA A 453 11.18 21.10 -4.48
CA ALA A 453 11.69 22.08 -5.41
C ALA A 453 10.80 22.23 -6.65
N PRO A 454 10.60 23.45 -7.17
CA PRO A 454 10.06 23.64 -8.50
C PRO A 454 11.08 23.20 -9.56
N LYS A 455 10.59 22.80 -10.73
CA LYS A 455 11.41 22.36 -11.85
C LYS A 455 11.77 23.56 -12.73
N ASP A 456 13.07 23.84 -12.86
CA ASP A 456 13.66 24.79 -13.80
C ASP A 456 13.13 26.23 -13.77
N ILE A 457 12.67 26.72 -12.61
CA ILE A 457 12.21 28.12 -12.44
C ILE A 457 12.89 28.79 -11.25
N SER A 458 13.05 30.10 -11.32
CA SER A 458 13.55 30.95 -10.23
C SER A 458 12.47 31.27 -9.19
N ALA A 459 12.89 31.76 -8.02
CA ALA A 459 11.98 32.20 -6.96
C ALA A 459 11.02 33.32 -7.44
N SER A 460 11.52 34.25 -8.28
CA SER A 460 10.69 35.33 -8.83
C SER A 460 9.66 34.84 -9.85
N GLU A 461 9.98 33.82 -10.64
CA GLU A 461 9.04 33.20 -11.57
C GLU A 461 7.98 32.39 -10.83
N LEU A 462 8.39 31.67 -9.76
CA LEU A 462 7.46 30.95 -8.89
C LEU A 462 6.45 31.90 -8.23
N GLU A 463 6.92 33.05 -7.71
CA GLU A 463 6.07 34.04 -7.06
C GLU A 463 5.10 34.71 -8.06
N ALA A 464 5.56 34.93 -9.31
CA ALA A 464 4.75 35.56 -10.34
C ALA A 464 3.60 34.67 -10.85
N ASN A 465 3.79 33.35 -10.89
CA ASN A 465 2.77 32.41 -11.40
C ASN A 465 2.82 31.05 -10.69
N PRO A 466 2.43 30.98 -9.41
CA PRO A 466 2.51 29.74 -8.63
C PRO A 466 1.63 28.62 -9.16
N ALA A 467 0.47 28.93 -9.76
CA ALA A 467 -0.47 27.94 -10.27
C ALA A 467 0.06 27.14 -11.49
N ALA A 468 1.02 27.70 -12.23
CA ALA A 468 1.65 27.01 -13.36
C ALA A 468 2.95 26.27 -12.98
N ALA A 469 3.38 26.36 -11.73
CA ALA A 469 4.64 25.76 -11.28
C ALA A 469 4.55 24.22 -11.27
N ILE A 470 5.52 23.59 -11.94
CA ILE A 470 5.72 22.14 -11.92
C ILE A 470 6.79 21.82 -10.89
N SER A 471 6.56 20.81 -10.07
CA SER A 471 7.53 20.32 -9.09
C SER A 471 8.46 19.26 -9.69
N ASP A 472 9.70 19.18 -9.20
CA ASP A 472 10.62 18.07 -9.50
C ASP A 472 10.34 16.91 -8.53
N ALA A 473 9.08 16.44 -8.56
CA ALA A 473 8.59 15.31 -7.79
C ALA A 473 8.36 14.09 -8.71
N TYR A 474 8.43 12.92 -8.10
CA TYR A 474 8.32 11.64 -8.80
C TYR A 474 7.79 10.56 -7.88
N ASP A 475 6.75 9.83 -8.36
CA ASP A 475 6.13 8.73 -7.65
C ASP A 475 6.31 7.43 -8.44
N MET A 476 6.72 6.38 -7.73
CA MET A 476 6.72 5.02 -8.28
C MET A 476 5.37 4.38 -8.06
N VAL A 477 4.75 3.97 -9.14
CA VAL A 477 3.46 3.28 -9.12
C VAL A 477 3.65 1.85 -9.59
N LEU A 478 3.04 0.90 -8.89
CA LEU A 478 3.05 -0.51 -9.24
C LEU A 478 1.63 -1.07 -9.12
N ASN A 479 1.08 -1.55 -10.24
CA ASN A 479 -0.26 -2.15 -10.28
C ASN A 479 -1.38 -1.24 -9.69
N GLY A 480 -1.30 0.08 -9.93
CA GLY A 480 -2.28 1.03 -9.43
C GLY A 480 -2.06 1.49 -7.98
N TYR A 481 -0.97 1.08 -7.36
CA TYR A 481 -0.56 1.55 -6.04
C TYR A 481 0.68 2.44 -6.15
N GLU A 482 0.63 3.63 -5.60
CA GLU A 482 1.82 4.42 -5.30
C GLU A 482 2.59 3.67 -4.21
N VAL A 483 3.74 3.12 -4.56
CA VAL A 483 4.58 2.35 -3.64
C VAL A 483 5.66 3.19 -2.99
N GLY A 484 6.01 4.32 -3.58
CA GLY A 484 6.96 5.29 -3.05
C GLY A 484 6.89 6.59 -3.80
N GLY A 485 7.12 7.69 -3.08
CA GLY A 485 7.14 9.04 -3.63
C GLY A 485 8.35 9.82 -3.15
N GLY A 486 8.82 10.74 -3.98
CA GLY A 486 9.98 11.55 -3.70
C GLY A 486 10.04 12.83 -4.51
N SER A 487 11.05 13.64 -4.21
CA SER A 487 11.30 14.88 -4.94
C SER A 487 12.75 15.34 -4.79
N VAL A 488 13.15 16.27 -5.62
CA VAL A 488 14.26 17.18 -5.33
C VAL A 488 13.79 18.19 -4.29
N ARG A 489 14.67 18.56 -3.34
CA ARG A 489 14.33 19.48 -2.27
C ARG A 489 14.80 20.89 -2.58
N ILE A 490 14.07 21.87 -2.09
CA ILE A 490 14.56 23.25 -2.07
C ILE A 490 15.81 23.31 -1.18
N HIS A 491 16.91 23.77 -1.73
CA HIS A 491 18.19 23.94 -1.04
C HIS A 491 18.63 25.41 -0.95
N ASN A 492 17.80 26.33 -1.44
CA ASN A 492 18.02 27.76 -1.43
C ASN A 492 17.01 28.44 -0.48
N ALA A 493 17.51 29.30 0.42
CA ALA A 493 16.68 29.97 1.43
C ALA A 493 15.62 30.90 0.81
N ASP A 494 15.99 31.64 -0.25
CA ASP A 494 15.07 32.57 -0.91
C ASP A 494 13.90 31.85 -1.56
N MET A 495 14.18 30.72 -2.23
CA MET A 495 13.15 29.88 -2.82
C MET A 495 12.22 29.30 -1.76
N GLN A 496 12.77 28.86 -0.62
CA GLN A 496 11.96 28.29 0.47
C GLN A 496 11.04 29.32 1.11
N GLU A 497 11.52 30.55 1.26
CA GLU A 497 10.72 31.66 1.78
C GLU A 497 9.55 32.00 0.84
N VAL A 498 9.79 32.02 -0.48
CA VAL A 498 8.73 32.24 -1.48
C VAL A 498 7.71 31.10 -1.43
N ALA A 499 8.13 29.84 -1.38
CA ALA A 499 7.21 28.71 -1.29
C ALA A 499 6.32 28.79 -0.04
N PHE A 500 6.88 29.11 1.12
CA PHE A 500 6.11 29.27 2.34
C PHE A 500 5.12 30.44 2.27
N ARG A 501 5.50 31.56 1.66
CA ARG A 501 4.63 32.72 1.49
C ARG A 501 3.44 32.40 0.60
N ILE A 502 3.65 31.66 -0.49
CA ILE A 502 2.57 31.19 -1.38
C ILE A 502 1.59 30.28 -0.62
N LEU A 503 2.09 29.45 0.28
CA LEU A 503 1.28 28.55 1.13
C LEU A 503 0.61 29.27 2.30
N GLY A 504 0.76 30.60 2.43
CA GLY A 504 0.17 31.38 3.51
C GLY A 504 0.79 31.13 4.88
N ILE A 505 1.99 30.55 4.96
CA ILE A 505 2.70 30.29 6.22
C ILE A 505 3.41 31.59 6.64
N GLU A 506 2.90 32.25 7.67
CA GLU A 506 3.40 33.52 8.17
C GLU A 506 4.83 33.42 8.76
N ALA A 507 5.61 34.49 8.71
CA ALA A 507 7.01 34.49 9.12
C ALA A 507 7.24 33.97 10.56
N GLN A 508 6.34 34.29 11.50
CA GLN A 508 6.41 33.78 12.86
C GLN A 508 6.17 32.28 12.91
N GLU A 509 5.21 31.80 12.14
CA GLU A 509 4.89 30.36 12.02
C GLU A 509 6.03 29.58 11.35
N GLN A 510 6.66 30.17 10.31
CA GLN A 510 7.86 29.61 9.69
C GLN A 510 8.97 29.41 10.72
N GLN A 511 9.24 30.45 11.54
CA GLN A 511 10.26 30.35 12.57
C GLN A 511 9.91 29.36 13.66
N ASP A 512 8.65 29.33 14.08
CA ASP A 512 8.19 28.44 15.15
C ASP A 512 8.21 26.95 14.71
N LYS A 513 7.83 26.65 13.47
CA LYS A 513 7.73 25.26 12.97
C LYS A 513 9.02 24.77 12.30
N PHE A 514 9.68 25.63 11.51
CA PHE A 514 10.77 25.24 10.61
C PHE A 514 12.05 26.05 10.81
N GLY A 515 12.13 26.89 11.86
CA GLY A 515 13.27 27.80 12.09
C GLY A 515 14.63 27.10 12.05
N PHE A 516 14.74 25.90 12.60
CA PHE A 516 15.98 25.12 12.60
C PHE A 516 16.39 24.66 11.17
N LEU A 517 15.43 24.37 10.28
CA LEU A 517 15.72 24.04 8.88
C LEU A 517 16.10 25.30 8.09
N LEU A 518 15.34 26.41 8.27
CA LEU A 518 15.64 27.69 7.63
C LEU A 518 17.01 28.23 8.02
N ASP A 519 17.40 28.04 9.28
CA ASP A 519 18.74 28.39 9.73
C ASP A 519 19.81 27.51 9.09
N ALA A 520 19.56 26.20 8.97
CA ALA A 520 20.50 25.28 8.33
C ALA A 520 20.70 25.58 6.84
N LEU A 521 19.66 26.01 6.12
CA LEU A 521 19.76 26.42 4.70
C LEU A 521 20.79 27.55 4.46
N LYS A 522 21.11 28.35 5.47
CA LYS A 522 22.08 29.45 5.38
C LYS A 522 23.55 29.02 5.35
N TYR A 523 23.83 27.74 5.64
CA TYR A 523 25.19 27.23 5.85
C TYR A 523 25.68 26.30 4.75
N GLY A 524 25.42 26.63 3.48
CA GLY A 524 25.97 25.88 2.34
C GLY A 524 25.28 24.55 2.11
N THR A 525 23.97 24.54 2.14
CA THR A 525 23.14 23.35 1.86
C THR A 525 23.42 22.80 0.46
N PRO A 526 23.76 21.50 0.32
CA PRO A 526 23.92 20.88 -0.98
C PRO A 526 22.56 20.70 -1.67
N PRO A 527 22.52 20.63 -3.02
CA PRO A 527 21.34 20.09 -3.69
C PRO A 527 21.12 18.65 -3.24
N HIS A 528 19.89 18.31 -2.90
CA HIS A 528 19.54 16.98 -2.36
C HIS A 528 18.15 16.53 -2.82
N ALA A 529 18.00 15.22 -2.91
CA ALA A 529 16.81 14.56 -3.39
C ALA A 529 16.60 13.24 -2.65
N GLY A 530 15.38 12.84 -2.46
CA GLY A 530 15.08 11.60 -1.75
C GLY A 530 13.74 11.01 -2.12
N LEU A 531 13.47 9.85 -1.53
CA LEU A 531 12.26 9.10 -1.77
C LEU A 531 11.94 8.27 -0.52
N ALA A 532 10.66 8.00 -0.29
CA ALA A 532 10.21 7.08 0.73
C ALA A 532 9.29 6.02 0.13
N PHE A 533 9.59 4.74 0.36
CA PHE A 533 8.69 3.64 0.03
C PHE A 533 7.86 3.22 1.24
N GLY A 534 6.58 2.93 1.02
CA GLY A 534 5.76 2.22 2.00
C GLY A 534 6.14 0.75 2.05
N LEU A 535 6.97 0.32 3.03
CA LEU A 535 7.38 -1.08 3.15
C LEU A 535 6.17 -2.02 3.26
N ASP A 536 5.16 -1.63 4.03
CA ASP A 536 3.95 -2.44 4.21
C ASP A 536 3.23 -2.67 2.89
N ARG A 537 3.14 -1.64 2.03
CA ARG A 537 2.52 -1.71 0.71
C ARG A 537 3.34 -2.54 -0.28
N LEU A 538 4.67 -2.39 -0.28
CA LEU A 538 5.55 -3.24 -1.08
C LEU A 538 5.39 -4.73 -0.71
N VAL A 539 5.37 -5.03 0.60
CA VAL A 539 5.19 -6.41 1.06
C VAL A 539 3.78 -6.94 0.78
N MET A 540 2.76 -6.09 0.84
CA MET A 540 1.39 -6.44 0.44
C MET A 540 1.37 -6.91 -1.02
N LEU A 541 2.00 -6.18 -1.93
CA LEU A 541 2.12 -6.55 -3.33
C LEU A 541 2.95 -7.82 -3.53
N LEU A 542 4.12 -7.94 -2.87
CA LEU A 542 4.96 -9.14 -2.90
C LEU A 542 4.21 -10.41 -2.44
N CYS A 543 3.27 -10.26 -1.50
CA CYS A 543 2.45 -11.36 -0.98
C CYS A 543 1.19 -11.64 -1.80
N GLY A 544 0.86 -10.82 -2.81
CA GLY A 544 -0.36 -10.95 -3.60
C GLY A 544 -1.64 -10.78 -2.77
N THR A 545 -1.63 -9.90 -1.77
CA THR A 545 -2.81 -9.57 -0.94
C THR A 545 -3.20 -8.10 -1.12
N ASP A 546 -4.46 -7.79 -0.91
CA ASP A 546 -5.04 -6.45 -1.00
C ASP A 546 -5.22 -5.78 0.38
N ASN A 547 -4.87 -6.48 1.46
CA ASN A 547 -5.04 -6.02 2.82
C ASN A 547 -3.69 -5.87 3.53
N ILE A 548 -3.31 -4.62 3.83
CA ILE A 548 -2.04 -4.29 4.49
C ILE A 548 -1.92 -4.94 5.89
N ARG A 549 -3.04 -5.23 6.59
CA ARG A 549 -3.05 -5.87 7.91
C ARG A 549 -2.56 -7.32 7.87
N ASP A 550 -2.57 -7.94 6.70
CA ASP A 550 -2.07 -9.30 6.53
C ASP A 550 -0.54 -9.40 6.51
N VAL A 551 0.15 -8.30 6.28
CA VAL A 551 1.62 -8.23 6.20
C VAL A 551 2.27 -7.49 7.38
N ILE A 552 1.47 -7.07 8.35
CA ILE A 552 1.92 -6.45 9.61
C ILE A 552 1.65 -7.44 10.74
N ALA A 553 2.65 -7.69 11.59
CA ALA A 553 2.52 -8.67 12.66
C ALA A 553 1.34 -8.36 13.61
N PHE A 554 1.26 -7.12 14.10
CA PHE A 554 0.22 -6.65 15.02
C PHE A 554 -0.39 -5.33 14.54
N PRO A 555 -1.27 -5.37 13.52
CA PRO A 555 -1.89 -4.16 12.96
C PRO A 555 -3.01 -3.64 13.86
N LYS A 556 -3.41 -2.39 13.60
CA LYS A 556 -4.65 -1.82 14.14
C LYS A 556 -5.84 -2.15 13.23
N THR A 557 -7.04 -2.14 13.82
CA THR A 557 -8.32 -2.18 13.06
C THR A 557 -8.51 -0.89 12.25
N THR A 558 -9.55 -0.85 11.41
CA THR A 558 -9.98 0.38 10.71
C THR A 558 -10.45 1.49 11.65
N GLN A 559 -10.67 1.17 12.93
CA GLN A 559 -11.01 2.13 13.99
C GLN A 559 -9.79 2.53 14.83
N ALA A 560 -8.57 2.30 14.33
CA ALA A 560 -7.30 2.57 15.01
C ALA A 560 -7.15 1.88 16.38
N SER A 561 -7.81 0.74 16.60
CA SER A 561 -7.75 -0.02 17.85
C SER A 561 -6.97 -1.34 17.69
N CYS A 562 -6.36 -1.81 18.78
CA CYS A 562 -5.71 -3.11 18.86
C CYS A 562 -6.57 -4.07 19.70
N LEU A 563 -7.21 -5.04 19.07
CA LEU A 563 -8.09 -6.01 19.76
C LEU A 563 -7.32 -7.01 20.62
N LEU A 564 -6.01 -7.14 20.44
CA LEU A 564 -5.16 -8.02 21.23
C LEU A 564 -4.81 -7.40 22.59
N THR A 565 -4.54 -6.08 22.61
CA THR A 565 -4.02 -5.37 23.79
C THR A 565 -5.02 -4.39 24.39
N ASP A 566 -6.23 -4.27 23.78
CA ASP A 566 -7.27 -3.30 24.12
C ASP A 566 -6.76 -1.84 24.07
N ALA A 567 -5.80 -1.55 23.15
CA ALA A 567 -5.31 -0.20 22.93
C ALA A 567 -6.16 0.52 21.85
N PRO A 568 -6.46 1.84 22.02
CA PRO A 568 -6.10 2.68 23.16
C PRO A 568 -6.95 2.39 24.40
N SER A 569 -6.37 2.57 25.59
CA SER A 569 -7.05 2.38 26.87
C SER A 569 -7.06 3.68 27.69
N LYS A 570 -7.92 3.73 28.71
CA LYS A 570 -7.97 4.88 29.63
C LYS A 570 -6.64 5.02 30.38
N ALA A 571 -6.13 6.25 30.42
CA ALA A 571 -4.94 6.54 31.20
C ALA A 571 -5.26 6.50 32.72
N ASN A 572 -4.24 6.12 33.52
CA ASN A 572 -4.34 6.17 34.96
C ASN A 572 -4.44 7.63 35.46
N ALA A 573 -5.30 7.89 36.45
CA ALA A 573 -5.52 9.23 37.00
C ALA A 573 -4.25 9.86 37.59
N ASP A 574 -3.40 9.05 38.25
CA ASP A 574 -2.14 9.53 38.82
C ASP A 574 -1.18 9.98 37.71
N SER A 575 -1.11 9.24 36.60
CA SER A 575 -0.33 9.58 35.43
C SER A 575 -0.79 10.89 34.78
N LEU A 576 -2.14 11.07 34.66
CA LEU A 576 -2.70 12.33 34.14
C LEU A 576 -2.37 13.52 35.04
N THR A 577 -2.44 13.33 36.36
CA THR A 577 -2.09 14.34 37.35
C THR A 577 -0.59 14.71 37.27
N GLU A 578 0.28 13.69 37.16
CA GLU A 578 1.73 13.90 36.99
C GLU A 578 2.03 14.70 35.72
N LEU A 579 1.32 14.44 34.63
CA LEU A 579 1.45 15.12 33.36
C LEU A 579 0.76 16.50 33.32
N ALA A 580 0.00 16.86 34.33
CA ALA A 580 -0.86 18.05 34.37
C ALA A 580 -1.89 18.09 33.23
N ILE A 581 -2.47 16.94 32.87
CA ILE A 581 -3.47 16.79 31.82
C ILE A 581 -4.83 16.54 32.45
N ASN A 582 -5.85 17.23 31.93
CA ASN A 582 -7.25 16.99 32.29
C ASN A 582 -8.03 16.47 31.07
N VAL A 583 -8.76 15.37 31.25
CA VAL A 583 -9.63 14.82 30.21
C VAL A 583 -11.00 15.50 30.31
N VAL A 584 -11.35 16.26 29.28
CA VAL A 584 -12.68 16.86 29.15
C VAL A 584 -13.63 15.84 28.53
N GLU A 585 -14.59 15.36 29.31
CA GLU A 585 -15.67 14.50 28.77
C GLU A 585 -16.56 15.35 27.84
N LYS A 586 -16.74 14.89 26.60
CA LYS A 586 -17.78 15.48 25.74
C LYS A 586 -19.14 15.26 26.43
N ALA A 587 -19.86 16.35 26.69
CA ALA A 587 -21.26 16.25 27.08
C ALA A 587 -21.99 15.37 26.04
N GLU A 588 -22.62 14.29 26.49
CA GLU A 588 -23.50 13.49 25.64
C GLU A 588 -24.52 14.44 25.00
N LYS A 589 -24.54 14.50 23.66
CA LYS A 589 -25.65 15.17 22.98
C LYS A 589 -26.93 14.46 23.44
N PRO A 590 -27.94 15.18 23.93
CA PRO A 590 -29.23 14.54 24.22
C PRO A 590 -29.67 13.83 22.92
N ALA A 591 -30.10 12.58 23.08
CA ALA A 591 -30.68 11.81 21.99
C ALA A 591 -31.88 12.58 21.45
N GLU A 592 -31.81 13.02 20.19
CA GLU A 592 -32.95 13.53 19.43
C GLU A 592 -33.88 12.39 18.99
#